data_4f212c114ba6625c39519e118484cc32
#
_entry.id   4f212c114ba6625c39519e118484cc32
#
_cell.length_a   1.000
_cell.length_b   1.000
_cell.length_c   1.000
_cell.angle_alpha   90.00
_cell.angle_beta   90.00
_cell.angle_gamma   90.00
#
_symmetry.space_group_name_H-M   'P 1'
#
loop_
_entity.id
_entity.type
_entity.pdbx_description
1 polymer ?
#
loop_
_entity_poly.entity_id
_entity_poly.type
_entity_poly.pdbx_seq_one_letter_code
_entity_poly.pdbx_strand_id
1 'polypeptide(L)'
;MSLDSAALAAHRPYLLRYATLQLRDAGQAEDVVQETLLAALQASFAGQSTLRTWLTGILKHKIVDLIRKQSREAPLAGNGSDDEQLDDFDALFDQRGHWTSEDQPQSWQQPGAALESRQFWRVYEECAKLMPKRVALVFSMREVMDMDIDEICKALTITATNCSVILYRARMSLRLCLDQKWFGNRSKPE
;
A
#
# COMPACT_ATOMS: atom_id res chain seq x y z
N MET A 1 0.03 9.07 31.23
CA MET A 1 -0.90 7.97 31.51
C MET A 1 -0.24 6.68 31.05
N SER A 2 -0.06 5.69 31.95
CA SER A 2 0.36 4.35 31.52
C SER A 2 -0.79 3.74 30.72
N LEU A 3 -0.49 3.29 29.50
CA LEU A 3 -1.47 2.63 28.66
C LEU A 3 -1.76 1.23 29.23
N ASP A 4 -3.03 0.89 29.32
CA ASP A 4 -3.45 -0.44 29.70
C ASP A 4 -3.14 -1.44 28.57
N SER A 5 -2.54 -2.57 28.92
CA SER A 5 -2.23 -3.66 28.00
C SER A 5 -3.48 -4.16 27.25
N ALA A 6 -4.64 -4.18 27.88
CA ALA A 6 -5.89 -4.58 27.26
C ALA A 6 -6.33 -3.58 26.17
N ALA A 7 -6.14 -2.26 26.42
CA ALA A 7 -6.46 -1.24 25.43
C ALA A 7 -5.55 -1.35 24.18
N LEU A 8 -4.27 -1.68 24.36
CA LEU A 8 -3.35 -1.91 23.27
C LEU A 8 -3.70 -3.18 22.49
N ALA A 9 -4.03 -4.27 23.20
CA ALA A 9 -4.39 -5.56 22.59
C ALA A 9 -5.63 -5.46 21.68
N ALA A 10 -6.59 -4.59 22.01
CA ALA A 10 -7.79 -4.35 21.20
C ALA A 10 -7.45 -3.82 19.78
N HIS A 11 -6.30 -3.16 19.61
CA HIS A 11 -5.87 -2.65 18.29
C HIS A 11 -5.03 -3.64 17.47
N ARG A 12 -4.59 -4.76 18.08
CA ARG A 12 -3.73 -5.75 17.42
C ARG A 12 -4.28 -6.26 16.08
N PRO A 13 -5.57 -6.63 15.94
CA PRO A 13 -6.11 -7.13 14.67
C PRO A 13 -6.00 -6.11 13.53
N TYR A 14 -6.23 -4.84 13.83
CA TYR A 14 -6.07 -3.74 12.88
C TYR A 14 -4.62 -3.55 12.46
N LEU A 15 -3.70 -3.49 13.44
CA LEU A 15 -2.26 -3.32 13.18
C LEU A 15 -1.70 -4.48 12.35
N LEU A 16 -2.13 -5.72 12.66
CA LEU A 16 -1.72 -6.91 11.94
C LEU A 16 -2.20 -6.88 10.47
N ARG A 17 -3.46 -6.54 10.25
CA ARG A 17 -3.97 -6.38 8.89
C ARG A 17 -3.20 -5.30 8.13
N TYR A 18 -2.93 -4.17 8.76
CA TYR A 18 -2.14 -3.09 8.16
C TYR A 18 -0.73 -3.59 7.78
N ALA A 19 0.00 -4.22 8.70
CA ALA A 19 1.35 -4.73 8.46
C ALA A 19 1.39 -5.81 7.38
N THR A 20 0.41 -6.75 7.38
CA THR A 20 0.34 -7.83 6.38
C THR A 20 0.13 -7.27 4.96
N LEU A 21 -0.67 -6.22 4.80
CA LEU A 21 -0.86 -5.57 3.50
C LEU A 21 0.44 -4.94 2.97
N GLN A 22 1.27 -4.40 3.86
CA GLN A 22 2.53 -3.76 3.49
C GLN A 22 3.64 -4.76 3.20
N LEU A 23 3.82 -5.73 4.08
CA LEU A 23 4.96 -6.66 4.05
C LEU A 23 4.70 -7.91 3.21
N ARG A 24 3.42 -8.29 3.04
CA ARG A 24 3.01 -9.54 2.37
C ARG A 24 3.70 -10.80 2.93
N ASP A 25 4.05 -10.73 4.20
CA ASP A 25 4.66 -11.79 4.99
C ASP A 25 4.03 -11.77 6.38
N ALA A 26 3.35 -12.87 6.74
CA ALA A 26 2.59 -12.95 7.98
C ALA A 26 3.52 -12.98 9.20
N GLY A 27 4.69 -13.65 9.11
CA GLY A 27 5.66 -13.71 10.19
C GLY A 27 6.25 -12.34 10.49
N GLN A 28 6.73 -11.64 9.47
CA GLN A 28 7.25 -10.27 9.62
C GLN A 28 6.18 -9.30 10.12
N ALA A 29 4.93 -9.44 9.65
CA ALA A 29 3.82 -8.62 10.12
C ALA A 29 3.55 -8.83 11.62
N GLU A 30 3.57 -10.07 12.10
CA GLU A 30 3.46 -10.39 13.52
C GLU A 30 4.60 -9.78 14.33
N ASP A 31 5.85 -9.91 13.88
CA ASP A 31 7.02 -9.39 14.56
C ASP A 31 6.97 -7.86 14.71
N VAL A 32 6.70 -7.12 13.62
CA VAL A 32 6.62 -5.65 13.70
C VAL A 32 5.44 -5.17 14.55
N VAL A 33 4.34 -5.92 14.59
CA VAL A 33 3.20 -5.59 15.46
C VAL A 33 3.55 -5.83 16.93
N GLN A 34 4.22 -6.94 17.26
CA GLN A 34 4.71 -7.20 18.62
C GLN A 34 5.68 -6.11 19.08
N GLU A 35 6.67 -5.76 18.24
CA GLU A 35 7.60 -4.67 18.53
C GLU A 35 6.88 -3.31 18.71
N THR A 36 5.83 -3.06 17.91
CA THR A 36 5.02 -1.84 18.02
C THR A 36 4.31 -1.76 19.36
N LEU A 37 3.68 -2.85 19.79
CA LEU A 37 2.97 -2.92 21.07
C LEU A 37 3.94 -2.82 22.26
N LEU A 38 5.11 -3.44 22.18
CA LEU A 38 6.17 -3.31 23.21
C LEU A 38 6.68 -1.87 23.29
N ALA A 39 6.96 -1.23 22.15
CA ALA A 39 7.38 0.17 22.12
C ALA A 39 6.29 1.10 22.70
N ALA A 40 5.03 0.82 22.41
CA ALA A 40 3.90 1.59 22.95
C ALA A 40 3.77 1.47 24.47
N LEU A 41 4.07 0.31 25.05
CA LEU A 41 4.09 0.13 26.52
C LEU A 41 5.18 0.96 27.20
N GLN A 42 6.30 1.17 26.52
CA GLN A 42 7.45 1.92 27.04
C GLN A 42 7.35 3.44 26.78
N ALA A 43 6.51 3.85 25.85
CA ALA A 43 6.35 5.25 25.47
C ALA A 43 5.20 5.93 26.21
N SER A 44 5.30 7.26 26.35
CA SER A 44 4.22 8.07 26.92
C SER A 44 3.27 8.54 25.82
N PHE A 45 2.01 8.12 25.91
CA PHE A 45 0.96 8.62 25.02
C PHE A 45 0.44 9.97 25.52
N ALA A 46 0.67 11.03 24.75
CA ALA A 46 0.29 12.39 25.10
C ALA A 46 -1.17 12.75 24.80
N GLY A 47 -1.94 11.86 24.18
CA GLY A 47 -3.35 12.09 23.86
C GLY A 47 -3.62 13.11 22.74
N GLN A 48 -2.60 13.51 21.97
CA GLN A 48 -2.75 14.48 20.86
C GLN A 48 -3.44 13.90 19.62
N SER A 49 -3.63 12.57 19.57
CA SER A 49 -4.34 11.86 18.51
C SER A 49 -5.11 10.69 19.12
N THR A 50 -5.86 9.94 18.28
CA THR A 50 -6.43 8.69 18.76
C THR A 50 -5.33 7.66 19.03
N LEU A 51 -5.56 6.76 19.98
CA LEU A 51 -4.60 5.68 20.28
C LEU A 51 -4.27 4.85 19.04
N ARG A 52 -5.26 4.58 18.19
CA ARG A 52 -5.10 3.88 16.92
C ARG A 52 -4.15 4.63 15.98
N THR A 53 -4.32 5.94 15.81
CA THR A 53 -3.46 6.78 14.96
C THR A 53 -2.01 6.77 15.45
N TRP A 54 -1.83 6.91 16.75
CA TRP A 54 -0.51 6.90 17.37
C TRP A 54 0.21 5.55 17.21
N LEU A 55 -0.49 4.44 17.46
CA LEU A 55 0.04 3.09 17.24
C LEU A 55 0.40 2.84 15.78
N THR A 56 -0.43 3.33 14.84
CA THR A 56 -0.14 3.24 13.40
C THR A 56 1.12 4.02 13.04
N GLY A 57 1.37 5.15 13.67
CA GLY A 57 2.62 5.91 13.50
C GLY A 57 3.85 5.10 13.92
N ILE A 58 3.81 4.47 15.11
CA ILE A 58 4.90 3.60 15.58
C ILE A 58 5.09 2.42 14.60
N LEU A 59 4.00 1.77 14.19
CA LEU A 59 4.04 0.65 13.26
C LEU A 59 4.65 1.03 11.92
N LYS A 60 4.30 2.18 11.35
CA LYS A 60 4.89 2.69 10.10
C LYS A 60 6.41 2.79 10.20
N HIS A 61 6.93 3.36 11.28
CA HIS A 61 8.38 3.46 11.49
C HIS A 61 9.05 2.07 11.54
N LYS A 62 8.46 1.12 12.28
CA LYS A 62 8.97 -0.25 12.36
C LYS A 62 8.98 -0.96 11.00
N ILE A 63 7.92 -0.80 10.22
CA ILE A 63 7.84 -1.36 8.85
C ILE A 63 8.93 -0.75 7.97
N VAL A 64 9.12 0.58 7.99
CA VAL A 64 10.16 1.25 7.20
C VAL A 64 11.56 0.80 7.59
N ASP A 65 11.83 0.64 8.88
CA ASP A 65 13.13 0.17 9.36
C ASP A 65 13.41 -1.27 8.91
N LEU A 66 12.40 -2.16 8.95
CA LEU A 66 12.50 -3.52 8.42
C LEU A 66 12.79 -3.51 6.90
N ILE A 67 12.06 -2.71 6.14
CA ILE A 67 12.26 -2.56 4.69
C ILE A 67 13.68 -2.06 4.38
N ARG A 68 14.16 -1.04 5.10
CA ARG A 68 15.52 -0.50 4.95
C ARG A 68 16.59 -1.55 5.25
N LYS A 69 16.37 -2.37 6.28
CA LYS A 69 17.28 -3.47 6.62
C LYS A 69 17.34 -4.49 5.49
N GLN A 70 16.18 -4.96 5.02
CA GLN A 70 16.10 -5.93 3.93
C GLN A 70 16.68 -5.41 2.62
N SER A 71 16.43 -4.14 2.28
CA SER A 71 16.98 -3.52 1.07
C SER A 71 18.51 -3.41 1.10
N ARG A 72 19.12 -3.33 2.27
CA ARG A 72 20.59 -3.37 2.43
C ARG A 72 21.16 -4.78 2.34
N GLU A 73 20.46 -5.77 2.90
CA GLU A 73 20.90 -7.18 2.91
C GLU A 73 20.69 -7.86 1.55
N ALA A 74 19.59 -7.54 0.87
CA ALA A 74 19.31 -7.98 -0.48
C ALA A 74 18.76 -6.76 -1.26
N PRO A 75 19.63 -6.02 -1.94
CA PRO A 75 19.17 -4.86 -2.71
C PRO A 75 18.04 -5.26 -3.65
N LEU A 76 16.91 -4.56 -3.53
CA LEU A 76 15.83 -4.61 -4.51
C LEU A 76 16.27 -4.00 -5.85
N ALA A 77 17.59 -3.72 -5.97
CA ALA A 77 18.27 -3.28 -7.16
C ALA A 77 18.14 -4.35 -8.23
N GLY A 78 17.13 -4.17 -8.97
CA GLY A 78 16.65 -4.75 -10.13
C GLY A 78 17.53 -5.66 -10.86
N ASN A 79 17.18 -6.78 -11.03
CA ASN A 79 17.22 -7.40 -12.33
C ASN A 79 15.82 -7.14 -12.90
N GLY A 80 15.74 -6.54 -14.07
CA GLY A 80 14.51 -6.10 -14.74
C GLY A 80 13.38 -7.11 -14.91
N SER A 81 13.51 -8.29 -14.32
CA SER A 81 12.53 -9.36 -14.39
C SER A 81 11.17 -9.04 -13.73
N ASP A 82 11.15 -8.27 -12.64
CA ASP A 82 9.89 -7.88 -12.01
C ASP A 82 9.24 -6.67 -12.74
N ASP A 83 10.07 -5.84 -13.40
CA ASP A 83 9.60 -4.72 -14.22
C ASP A 83 9.16 -5.18 -15.63
N GLU A 84 9.73 -6.28 -16.15
CA GLU A 84 9.36 -6.87 -17.44
C GLU A 84 8.00 -7.60 -17.43
N GLN A 85 7.50 -7.99 -16.25
CA GLN A 85 6.18 -8.61 -16.10
C GLN A 85 5.04 -7.60 -15.97
N LEU A 86 5.34 -6.30 -16.00
CA LEU A 86 4.30 -5.27 -15.98
C LEU A 86 3.87 -5.00 -17.42
N ASP A 87 2.55 -5.09 -17.63
CA ASP A 87 1.91 -4.83 -18.91
C ASP A 87 2.38 -3.49 -19.52
N ASP A 88 2.53 -3.51 -20.83
CA ASP A 88 2.73 -2.28 -21.60
C ASP A 88 1.40 -1.49 -21.61
N PHE A 89 1.35 -0.42 -20.83
CA PHE A 89 0.17 0.43 -20.75
C PHE A 89 0.09 1.47 -21.87
N ASP A 90 1.05 1.50 -22.79
CA ASP A 90 1.05 2.46 -23.89
C ASP A 90 -0.12 2.20 -24.86
N ALA A 91 -0.60 0.95 -24.96
CA ALA A 91 -1.79 0.61 -25.73
C ALA A 91 -3.10 1.23 -25.22
N LEU A 92 -3.14 1.72 -23.97
CA LEU A 92 -4.30 2.41 -23.40
C LEU A 92 -4.45 3.85 -23.90
N PHE A 93 -3.44 4.38 -24.60
CA PHE A 93 -3.39 5.74 -25.07
C PHE A 93 -3.29 5.81 -26.59
N ASP A 94 -3.89 6.83 -27.17
CA ASP A 94 -3.75 7.14 -28.60
C ASP A 94 -2.38 7.81 -28.87
N GLN A 95 -2.08 8.05 -30.16
CA GLN A 95 -0.83 8.71 -30.58
C GLN A 95 -0.63 10.12 -30.02
N ARG A 96 -1.67 10.73 -29.46
CA ARG A 96 -1.65 12.07 -28.84
C ARG A 96 -1.55 11.98 -27.32
N GLY A 97 -1.47 10.80 -26.75
CA GLY A 97 -1.41 10.56 -25.30
C GLY A 97 -2.76 10.71 -24.60
N HIS A 98 -3.88 10.71 -25.32
CA HIS A 98 -5.22 10.66 -24.74
C HIS A 98 -5.64 9.19 -24.55
N TRP A 99 -6.48 8.94 -23.56
CA TRP A 99 -7.10 7.63 -23.40
C TRP A 99 -7.82 7.21 -24.66
N THR A 100 -7.67 5.93 -25.06
CA THR A 100 -8.56 5.38 -26.09
C THR A 100 -10.00 5.42 -25.61
N SER A 101 -10.98 5.42 -26.52
CA SER A 101 -12.39 5.47 -26.15
C SER A 101 -12.85 4.27 -25.31
N GLU A 102 -12.17 3.12 -25.45
CA GLU A 102 -12.48 1.87 -24.75
C GLU A 102 -11.87 1.86 -23.34
N ASP A 103 -10.76 2.54 -23.14
CA ASP A 103 -9.97 2.52 -21.92
C ASP A 103 -10.12 3.77 -21.06
N GLN A 104 -11.06 4.67 -21.40
CA GLN A 104 -11.32 5.85 -20.59
C GLN A 104 -11.72 5.46 -19.16
N PRO A 105 -11.17 6.17 -18.14
CA PRO A 105 -11.58 5.96 -16.75
C PRO A 105 -13.08 6.15 -16.58
N GLN A 106 -13.74 5.17 -15.96
CA GLN A 106 -15.15 5.32 -15.63
C GLN A 106 -15.36 6.40 -14.56
N SER A 107 -16.46 7.12 -14.66
CA SER A 107 -16.81 8.15 -13.67
C SER A 107 -17.19 7.48 -12.34
N TRP A 108 -16.51 7.86 -11.30
CA TRP A 108 -16.90 7.49 -9.93
C TRP A 108 -18.02 8.43 -9.48
N GLN A 109 -19.26 7.96 -9.55
CA GLN A 109 -20.41 8.77 -9.18
C GLN A 109 -20.40 9.15 -7.69
N GLN A 110 -19.85 8.28 -6.81
CA GLN A 110 -19.78 8.49 -5.37
C GLN A 110 -18.50 7.90 -4.79
N PRO A 111 -17.33 8.54 -4.95
CA PRO A 111 -16.06 8.00 -4.43
C PRO A 111 -16.07 7.80 -2.92
N GLY A 112 -16.70 8.71 -2.16
CA GLY A 112 -16.81 8.61 -0.71
C GLY A 112 -17.56 7.36 -0.24
N ALA A 113 -18.69 7.06 -0.88
CA ALA A 113 -19.46 5.85 -0.55
C ALA A 113 -18.70 4.55 -0.87
N ALA A 114 -17.87 4.55 -1.93
CA ALA A 114 -17.00 3.42 -2.23
C ALA A 114 -15.95 3.22 -1.12
N LEU A 115 -15.33 4.27 -0.63
CA LEU A 115 -14.34 4.21 0.45
C LEU A 115 -14.94 3.76 1.80
N GLU A 116 -16.21 3.99 2.04
CA GLU A 116 -16.94 3.48 3.21
C GLU A 116 -17.32 2.00 3.08
N SER A 117 -17.31 1.45 1.86
CA SER A 117 -17.73 0.08 1.57
C SER A 117 -16.64 -0.94 1.94
N ARG A 118 -17.00 -1.90 2.80
CA ARG A 118 -16.12 -3.05 3.09
C ARG A 118 -15.84 -3.90 1.85
N GLN A 119 -16.78 -3.95 0.92
CA GLN A 119 -16.64 -4.70 -0.33
C GLN A 119 -15.60 -4.08 -1.23
N PHE A 120 -15.57 -2.75 -1.35
CA PHE A 120 -14.53 -2.03 -2.09
C PHE A 120 -13.13 -2.40 -1.58
N TRP A 121 -12.92 -2.37 -0.26
CA TRP A 121 -11.62 -2.68 0.32
C TRP A 121 -11.18 -4.13 0.11
N ARG A 122 -12.12 -5.08 0.05
CA ARG A 122 -11.80 -6.47 -0.33
C ARG A 122 -11.31 -6.54 -1.77
N VAL A 123 -12.01 -5.91 -2.70
CA VAL A 123 -11.62 -5.87 -4.12
C VAL A 123 -10.28 -5.15 -4.29
N TYR A 124 -10.08 -4.03 -3.59
CA TYR A 124 -8.80 -3.33 -3.55
C TYR A 124 -7.65 -4.23 -3.08
N GLU A 125 -7.84 -4.95 -1.97
CA GLU A 125 -6.83 -5.88 -1.43
C GLU A 125 -6.50 -7.01 -2.42
N GLU A 126 -7.51 -7.55 -3.10
CA GLU A 126 -7.30 -8.55 -4.16
C GLU A 126 -6.50 -7.98 -5.32
N CYS A 127 -6.84 -6.80 -5.81
CA CYS A 127 -6.12 -6.13 -6.88
C CYS A 127 -4.68 -5.79 -6.46
N ALA A 128 -4.50 -5.30 -5.25
CA ALA A 128 -3.18 -5.01 -4.72
C ALA A 128 -2.28 -6.26 -4.64
N LYS A 129 -2.85 -7.43 -4.31
CA LYS A 129 -2.12 -8.71 -4.27
C LYS A 129 -1.63 -9.20 -5.64
N LEU A 130 -2.30 -8.80 -6.72
CA LEU A 130 -1.90 -9.17 -8.08
C LEU A 130 -0.66 -8.41 -8.57
N MET A 131 -0.36 -7.25 -7.99
CA MET A 131 0.85 -6.50 -8.34
C MET A 131 2.11 -7.25 -7.87
N PRO A 132 3.25 -7.16 -8.59
CA PRO A 132 4.54 -7.64 -8.12
C PRO A 132 4.88 -7.02 -6.74
N LYS A 133 5.58 -7.77 -5.88
CA LYS A 133 5.86 -7.35 -4.49
C LYS A 133 6.50 -5.97 -4.41
N ARG A 134 7.50 -5.70 -5.25
CA ARG A 134 8.21 -4.41 -5.31
C ARG A 134 7.29 -3.26 -5.68
N VAL A 135 6.43 -3.46 -6.69
CA VAL A 135 5.49 -2.45 -7.19
C VAL A 135 4.46 -2.10 -6.13
N ALA A 136 3.88 -3.11 -5.50
CA ALA A 136 2.93 -2.91 -4.41
C ALA A 136 3.58 -2.26 -3.18
N LEU A 137 4.84 -2.58 -2.88
CA LEU A 137 5.57 -1.97 -1.77
C LEU A 137 5.77 -0.48 -2.00
N VAL A 138 6.31 -0.08 -3.17
CA VAL A 138 6.52 1.34 -3.52
C VAL A 138 5.19 2.11 -3.51
N PHE A 139 4.14 1.53 -4.10
CA PHE A 139 2.80 2.10 -4.08
C PHE A 139 2.29 2.30 -2.66
N SER A 140 2.44 1.30 -1.81
CA SER A 140 2.00 1.36 -0.43
C SER A 140 2.79 2.38 0.40
N MET A 141 4.09 2.47 0.22
CA MET A 141 4.92 3.49 0.89
C MET A 141 4.42 4.90 0.53
N ARG A 142 4.05 5.14 -0.73
CA ARG A 142 3.54 6.44 -1.17
C ARG A 142 2.11 6.72 -0.72
N GLU A 143 1.17 5.83 -1.04
CA GLU A 143 -0.28 6.10 -0.93
C GLU A 143 -0.88 5.72 0.43
N VAL A 144 -0.28 4.75 1.14
CA VAL A 144 -0.80 4.29 2.44
C VAL A 144 0.04 4.79 3.60
N MET A 145 1.36 4.82 3.42
CA MET A 145 2.30 5.28 4.46
C MET A 145 2.60 6.77 4.36
N ASP A 146 2.16 7.44 3.27
CA ASP A 146 2.34 8.87 3.03
C ASP A 146 3.80 9.32 3.07
N MET A 147 4.69 8.50 2.49
CA MET A 147 6.12 8.80 2.40
C MET A 147 6.42 9.65 1.17
N ASP A 148 7.39 10.54 1.29
CA ASP A 148 7.89 11.30 0.15
C ASP A 148 8.74 10.43 -0.79
N ILE A 149 8.80 10.82 -2.08
CA ILE A 149 9.58 10.10 -3.10
C ILE A 149 11.05 9.95 -2.66
N ASP A 150 11.64 11.00 -2.10
CA ASP A 150 13.02 10.98 -1.62
C ASP A 150 13.24 9.98 -0.48
N GLU A 151 12.27 9.86 0.43
CA GLU A 151 12.31 8.88 1.52
C GLU A 151 12.19 7.45 0.99
N ILE A 152 11.31 7.22 0.02
CA ILE A 152 11.16 5.92 -0.65
C ILE A 152 12.45 5.55 -1.38
N CYS A 153 13.02 6.48 -2.14
CA CYS A 153 14.27 6.27 -2.87
C CYS A 153 15.42 5.90 -1.94
N LYS A 154 15.54 6.59 -0.80
CA LYS A 154 16.54 6.27 0.24
C LYS A 154 16.30 4.93 0.90
N ALA A 155 15.02 4.59 1.19
CA ALA A 155 14.68 3.34 1.85
C ALA A 155 14.94 2.10 0.96
N LEU A 156 14.68 2.22 -0.35
CA LEU A 156 14.77 1.11 -1.31
C LEU A 156 16.03 1.16 -2.18
N THR A 157 16.85 2.20 -2.05
CA THR A 157 18.06 2.42 -2.87
C THR A 157 17.74 2.45 -4.37
N ILE A 158 16.70 3.21 -4.75
CA ILE A 158 16.26 3.41 -6.14
C ILE A 158 16.34 4.89 -6.53
N THR A 159 16.36 5.16 -7.83
CA THR A 159 16.32 6.54 -8.34
C THR A 159 14.91 7.11 -8.33
N ALA A 160 14.77 8.45 -8.30
CA ALA A 160 13.47 9.11 -8.35
C ALA A 160 12.71 8.79 -9.66
N THR A 161 13.43 8.69 -10.79
CA THR A 161 12.85 8.29 -12.07
C THR A 161 12.26 6.88 -12.00
N ASN A 162 13.02 5.90 -11.45
CA ASN A 162 12.54 4.54 -11.29
C ASN A 162 11.34 4.48 -10.35
N CYS A 163 11.39 5.20 -9.22
CA CYS A 163 10.26 5.31 -8.29
C CYS A 163 8.99 5.82 -9.00
N SER A 164 9.12 6.87 -9.83
CA SER A 164 7.99 7.43 -10.58
C SER A 164 7.41 6.45 -11.59
N VAL A 165 8.25 5.71 -12.31
CA VAL A 165 7.82 4.66 -13.24
C VAL A 165 7.08 3.55 -12.51
N ILE A 166 7.61 3.07 -11.39
CA ILE A 166 6.95 2.03 -10.57
C ILE A 166 5.60 2.52 -10.07
N LEU A 167 5.49 3.76 -9.58
CA LEU A 167 4.23 4.34 -9.11
C LEU A 167 3.20 4.48 -10.24
N TYR A 168 3.63 4.91 -11.43
CA TYR A 168 2.78 4.96 -12.61
C TYR A 168 2.20 3.58 -12.93
N ARG A 169 3.06 2.57 -13.05
CA ARG A 169 2.66 1.20 -13.33
C ARG A 169 1.74 0.61 -12.26
N ALA A 170 2.03 0.88 -10.99
CA ALA A 170 1.17 0.45 -9.88
C ALA A 170 -0.25 1.02 -9.98
N ARG A 171 -0.37 2.34 -10.27
CA ARG A 171 -1.66 3.00 -10.43
C ARG A 171 -2.44 2.47 -11.61
N MET A 172 -1.77 2.18 -12.74
CA MET A 172 -2.40 1.63 -13.93
C MET A 172 -2.90 0.19 -13.70
N SER A 173 -2.06 -0.68 -13.14
CA SER A 173 -2.47 -2.06 -12.79
C SER A 173 -3.65 -2.09 -11.82
N LEU A 174 -3.61 -1.25 -10.79
CA LEU A 174 -4.70 -1.14 -9.81
C LEU A 174 -5.99 -0.64 -10.48
N ARG A 175 -5.88 0.38 -11.32
CA ARG A 175 -7.02 0.93 -12.07
C ARG A 175 -7.69 -0.15 -12.92
N LEU A 176 -6.94 -0.84 -13.76
CA LEU A 176 -7.49 -1.88 -14.66
C LEU A 176 -8.18 -3.00 -13.86
N CYS A 177 -7.56 -3.43 -12.77
CA CYS A 177 -8.16 -4.45 -11.92
C CYS A 177 -9.46 -3.95 -11.25
N LEU A 178 -9.51 -2.71 -10.77
CA LEU A 178 -10.71 -2.12 -10.18
C LEU A 178 -11.80 -1.89 -11.23
N ASP A 179 -11.45 -1.47 -12.44
CA ASP A 179 -12.40 -1.31 -13.54
C ASP A 179 -13.11 -2.64 -13.84
N GLN A 180 -12.37 -3.75 -13.86
CA GLN A 180 -12.93 -5.08 -14.08
C GLN A 180 -13.75 -5.61 -12.90
N LYS A 181 -13.19 -5.55 -11.69
CA LYS A 181 -13.75 -6.24 -10.51
C LYS A 181 -14.78 -5.41 -9.74
N TRP A 182 -14.61 -4.10 -9.71
CA TRP A 182 -15.51 -3.21 -8.98
C TRP A 182 -16.58 -2.59 -9.88
N PHE A 183 -16.19 -2.05 -11.04
CA PHE A 183 -17.11 -1.40 -11.97
C PHE A 183 -17.78 -2.39 -12.93
N GLY A 184 -17.06 -3.38 -13.45
CA GLY A 184 -17.59 -4.37 -14.39
C GLY A 184 -18.73 -5.22 -13.82
N ASN A 185 -18.71 -5.51 -12.52
CA ASN A 185 -19.80 -6.22 -11.85
C ASN A 185 -21.06 -5.37 -11.59
N ARG A 186 -20.97 -4.04 -11.73
CA ARG A 186 -22.12 -3.12 -11.58
C ARG A 186 -22.87 -2.86 -12.89
N SER A 187 -22.30 -3.25 -14.02
CA SER A 187 -22.88 -3.00 -15.35
C SER A 187 -23.79 -4.13 -15.84
N LYS A 188 -24.08 -5.15 -15.02
CA LYS A 188 -25.13 -6.13 -15.30
C LYS A 188 -26.35 -5.78 -14.46
N PRO A 189 -27.38 -5.09 -15.00
CA PRO A 189 -28.69 -5.10 -14.41
C PRO A 189 -29.23 -6.55 -14.50
N GLU A 190 -29.75 -7.06 -13.38
CA GLU A 190 -30.64 -8.21 -13.40
C GLU A 190 -31.87 -7.96 -14.28
#